data_b8ef76f12911bfc12427efe523b23a4a
#
_entry.id   b8ef76f12911bfc12427efe523b23a4a
#
_cell.length_a   1.000
_cell.length_b   1.000
_cell.length_c   1.000
_cell.angle_alpha   90.00
_cell.angle_beta   90.00
_cell.angle_gamma   90.00
#
_symmetry.space_group_name_H-M   'P 1'
#
loop_
_entity.id
_entity.type
_entity.pdbx_description
1 polymer ?
#
loop_
_entity_poly.entity_id
_entity_poly.type
_entity_poly.pdbx_seq_one_letter_code
_entity_poly.pdbx_strand_id
1 'polypeptide(L)'
;MFNHNEAILYEWVKENEPELFARIQRKVKEGKWHIMGGWYLQPDCNMPNGESIIRNISEGQRFFEKEFGVRPTTAINFDSFGHSVGLVQILNQAGYDTYVVCRPAKEQFPFREQDYLWKGLAGSEVLVHRSDENYNSVYGHVGKELEQFLEDTKDEPVSFCLLYTSDAADDLI
;
A
#
# COMPACT_ATOMS: atom_id res chain seq x y z
N MET A 1 1.35 10.47 -10.54
CA MET A 1 1.69 9.02 -10.57
C MET A 1 0.62 8.30 -9.79
N PHE A 2 0.11 7.17 -10.25
CA PHE A 2 -0.94 6.41 -9.58
C PHE A 2 -0.37 5.09 -9.05
N ASN A 3 -0.86 4.61 -7.91
CA ASN A 3 -0.47 3.36 -7.28
C ASN A 3 -1.71 2.58 -6.85
N HIS A 4 -1.65 1.26 -6.91
CA HIS A 4 -2.63 0.37 -6.32
C HIS A 4 -1.98 -0.94 -5.87
N ASN A 5 -2.47 -1.54 -4.78
CA ASN A 5 -1.73 -2.55 -4.02
C ASN A 5 -2.34 -3.96 -3.96
N GLU A 6 -3.58 -4.19 -4.38
CA GLU A 6 -4.28 -5.46 -4.16
C GLU A 6 -4.55 -6.22 -5.44
N ALA A 7 -4.02 -7.44 -5.54
CA ALA A 7 -4.13 -8.26 -6.75
C ALA A 7 -5.57 -8.65 -7.09
N ILE A 8 -6.41 -8.91 -6.10
CA ILE A 8 -7.80 -9.33 -6.29
C ILE A 8 -8.61 -8.32 -7.11
N LEU A 9 -8.36 -7.00 -6.92
CA LEU A 9 -9.06 -5.97 -7.67
C LEU A 9 -8.63 -5.96 -9.14
N TYR A 10 -7.35 -6.22 -9.41
CA TYR A 10 -6.87 -6.39 -10.79
C TYR A 10 -7.41 -7.66 -11.44
N GLU A 11 -7.61 -8.75 -10.69
CA GLU A 11 -8.26 -9.96 -11.21
C GLU A 11 -9.71 -9.66 -11.62
N TRP A 12 -10.46 -8.98 -10.77
CA TRP A 12 -11.84 -8.60 -11.11
C TRP A 12 -11.90 -7.67 -12.33
N VAL A 13 -11.00 -6.71 -12.44
CA VAL A 13 -10.92 -5.86 -13.63
C VAL A 13 -10.53 -6.68 -14.85
N LYS A 14 -9.61 -7.63 -14.73
CA LYS A 14 -9.22 -8.51 -15.83
C LYS A 14 -10.36 -9.38 -16.33
N GLU A 15 -11.17 -9.90 -15.41
CA GLU A 15 -12.30 -10.78 -15.72
C GLU A 15 -13.50 -10.03 -16.30
N ASN A 16 -13.83 -8.85 -15.75
CA ASN A 16 -15.05 -8.14 -16.10
C ASN A 16 -14.83 -7.00 -17.11
N GLU A 17 -13.64 -6.40 -17.14
CA GLU A 17 -13.28 -5.23 -17.96
C GLU A 17 -11.91 -5.42 -18.65
N PRO A 18 -11.75 -6.41 -19.53
CA PRO A 18 -10.45 -6.78 -20.10
C PRO A 18 -9.78 -5.64 -20.89
N GLU A 19 -10.53 -4.75 -21.50
CA GLU A 19 -10.00 -3.58 -22.20
C GLU A 19 -9.40 -2.57 -21.23
N LEU A 20 -10.05 -2.37 -20.07
CA LEU A 20 -9.52 -1.55 -18.98
C LEU A 20 -8.24 -2.17 -18.43
N PHE A 21 -8.23 -3.48 -18.21
CA PHE A 21 -7.03 -4.20 -17.76
C PHE A 21 -5.85 -3.99 -18.71
N ALA A 22 -6.06 -4.11 -20.01
CA ALA A 22 -5.04 -3.85 -21.02
C ALA A 22 -4.55 -2.39 -21.01
N ARG A 23 -5.43 -1.43 -20.68
CA ARG A 23 -5.03 -0.02 -20.48
C ARG A 23 -4.15 0.15 -19.24
N ILE A 24 -4.48 -0.52 -18.12
CA ILE A 24 -3.66 -0.53 -16.91
C ILE A 24 -2.27 -1.08 -17.22
N GLN A 25 -2.17 -2.23 -17.89
CA GLN A 25 -0.88 -2.80 -18.29
C GLN A 25 -0.03 -1.83 -19.11
N ARG A 26 -0.63 -1.08 -20.03
CA ARG A 26 0.08 -0.03 -20.78
C ARG A 26 0.57 1.09 -19.86
N LYS A 27 -0.26 1.53 -18.88
CA LYS A 27 0.11 2.59 -17.94
C LYS A 27 1.24 2.16 -17.01
N VAL A 28 1.28 0.89 -16.62
CA VAL A 28 2.40 0.33 -15.86
C VAL A 28 3.68 0.37 -16.69
N LYS A 29 3.65 -0.07 -17.96
CA LYS A 29 4.81 0.00 -18.87
C LYS A 29 5.28 1.42 -19.16
N GLU A 30 4.37 2.40 -19.18
CA GLU A 30 4.68 3.82 -19.36
C GLU A 30 5.25 4.47 -18.09
N GLY A 31 5.32 3.76 -16.95
CA GLY A 31 5.76 4.31 -15.67
C GLY A 31 4.79 5.31 -15.05
N LYS A 32 3.53 5.35 -15.50
CA LYS A 32 2.48 6.24 -14.99
C LYS A 32 1.60 5.59 -13.92
N TRP A 33 1.67 4.28 -13.83
CA TRP A 33 0.98 3.47 -12.83
C TRP A 33 1.99 2.53 -12.19
N HIS A 34 2.15 2.60 -10.87
CA HIS A 34 3.08 1.76 -10.12
C HIS A 34 2.33 0.67 -9.37
N ILE A 35 2.87 -0.53 -9.44
CA ILE A 35 2.43 -1.64 -8.59
C ILE A 35 3.22 -1.57 -7.30
N MET A 36 2.53 -1.37 -6.19
CA MET A 36 3.07 -1.40 -4.83
C MET A 36 2.28 -2.40 -4.00
N GLY A 37 2.70 -2.67 -2.77
CA GLY A 37 2.02 -3.57 -1.86
C GLY A 37 2.27 -5.04 -2.15
N GLY A 38 1.76 -5.54 -3.26
CA GLY A 38 1.97 -6.94 -3.66
C GLY A 38 1.18 -7.97 -2.87
N TRP A 39 0.20 -7.54 -2.05
CA TRP A 39 -0.76 -8.42 -1.41
C TRP A 39 -1.76 -8.98 -2.43
N TYR A 40 -2.25 -10.19 -2.21
CA TYR A 40 -3.47 -10.62 -2.90
C TYR A 40 -4.66 -9.76 -2.43
N LEU A 41 -4.80 -9.63 -1.11
CA LEU A 41 -5.73 -8.73 -0.44
C LEU A 41 -5.04 -8.19 0.82
N GLN A 42 -5.15 -6.89 1.10
CA GLN A 42 -4.56 -6.26 2.29
C GLN A 42 -5.07 -6.94 3.57
N PRO A 43 -4.20 -7.58 4.37
CA PRO A 43 -4.62 -8.28 5.58
C PRO A 43 -4.72 -7.33 6.77
N ASP A 44 -5.54 -7.66 7.76
CA ASP A 44 -5.30 -7.22 9.13
C ASP A 44 -4.17 -8.07 9.73
N CYS A 45 -3.01 -7.48 9.93
CA CYS A 45 -1.78 -8.21 10.24
C CYS A 45 -1.76 -8.91 11.61
N ASN A 46 -2.75 -8.69 12.47
CA ASN A 46 -2.90 -9.36 13.76
C ASN A 46 -3.90 -10.53 13.75
N MET A 47 -4.76 -10.62 12.74
CA MET A 47 -5.82 -11.62 12.70
C MET A 47 -5.41 -12.94 12.02
N PRO A 48 -4.80 -12.92 10.81
CA PRO A 48 -4.38 -14.15 10.15
C PRO A 48 -3.10 -14.70 10.78
N ASN A 49 -2.92 -16.01 10.68
CA ASN A 49 -1.66 -16.64 11.06
C ASN A 49 -0.56 -16.37 10.00
N GLY A 50 0.69 -16.64 10.38
CA GLY A 50 1.84 -16.36 9.50
C GLY A 50 1.78 -17.07 8.16
N GLU A 51 1.30 -18.32 8.09
CA GLU A 51 1.15 -19.07 6.85
C GLU A 51 0.13 -18.41 5.92
N SER A 52 -0.98 -17.89 6.46
CA SER A 52 -1.97 -17.16 5.67
C SER A 52 -1.39 -15.86 5.08
N ILE A 53 -0.57 -15.14 5.84
CA ILE A 53 0.13 -13.95 5.37
C ILE A 53 1.11 -14.32 4.25
N ILE A 54 1.91 -15.38 4.43
CA ILE A 54 2.87 -15.85 3.42
C ILE A 54 2.15 -16.22 2.11
N ARG A 55 1.03 -16.94 2.19
CA ARG A 55 0.22 -17.28 1.00
C ARG A 55 -0.37 -16.05 0.33
N ASN A 56 -0.90 -15.13 1.10
CA ASN A 56 -1.43 -13.87 0.60
C ASN A 56 -0.37 -13.10 -0.21
N ILE A 57 0.84 -12.96 0.33
CA ILE A 57 1.97 -12.33 -0.38
C ILE A 57 2.34 -13.13 -1.63
N SER A 58 2.47 -14.47 -1.51
CA SER A 58 2.90 -15.32 -2.61
C SER A 58 1.94 -15.24 -3.80
N GLU A 59 0.62 -15.27 -3.54
CA GLU A 59 -0.39 -15.16 -4.59
C GLU A 59 -0.38 -13.76 -5.23
N GLY A 60 -0.32 -12.71 -4.42
CA GLY A 60 -0.26 -11.34 -4.93
C GLY A 60 0.99 -11.08 -5.78
N GLN A 61 2.17 -11.42 -5.27
CA GLN A 61 3.42 -11.25 -6.02
C GLN A 61 3.43 -12.07 -7.32
N ARG A 62 2.95 -13.31 -7.29
CA ARG A 62 2.84 -14.17 -8.48
C ARG A 62 1.93 -13.55 -9.53
N PHE A 63 0.79 -12.99 -9.11
CA PHE A 63 -0.11 -12.30 -10.01
C PHE A 63 0.57 -11.09 -10.68
N PHE A 64 1.20 -10.21 -9.90
CA PHE A 64 1.84 -9.01 -10.44
C PHE A 64 3.03 -9.34 -11.35
N GLU A 65 3.83 -10.33 -10.99
CA GLU A 65 4.93 -10.80 -11.84
C GLU A 65 4.42 -11.36 -13.17
N LYS A 66 3.37 -12.19 -13.13
CA LYS A 66 2.77 -12.79 -14.33
C LYS A 66 2.12 -11.75 -15.24
N GLU A 67 1.32 -10.85 -14.69
CA GLU A 67 0.47 -9.96 -15.47
C GLU A 67 1.16 -8.65 -15.87
N PHE A 68 2.11 -8.19 -15.07
CA PHE A 68 2.76 -6.90 -15.23
C PHE A 68 4.29 -6.97 -15.36
N GLY A 69 4.91 -8.13 -15.06
CA GLY A 69 6.35 -8.29 -15.02
C GLY A 69 7.01 -7.52 -13.86
N VAL A 70 6.26 -7.24 -12.79
CA VAL A 70 6.69 -6.46 -11.64
C VAL A 70 6.59 -7.30 -10.38
N ARG A 71 7.66 -7.28 -9.58
CA ARG A 71 7.67 -7.82 -8.21
C ARG A 71 7.85 -6.67 -7.23
N PRO A 72 6.79 -6.27 -6.51
CA PRO A 72 6.87 -5.15 -5.57
C PRO A 72 7.85 -5.42 -4.43
N THR A 73 8.64 -4.40 -4.05
CA THR A 73 9.54 -4.43 -2.89
C THR A 73 9.05 -3.55 -1.74
N THR A 74 7.99 -2.77 -1.97
CA THR A 74 7.34 -1.95 -0.95
C THR A 74 6.01 -2.57 -0.58
N ALA A 75 5.89 -3.06 0.65
CA ALA A 75 4.62 -3.49 1.21
C ALA A 75 3.81 -2.28 1.71
N ILE A 76 2.49 -2.35 1.63
CA ILE A 76 1.59 -1.28 2.07
C ILE A 76 0.47 -1.87 2.90
N ASN A 77 0.21 -1.30 4.07
CA ASN A 77 -0.94 -1.66 4.88
C ASN A 77 -1.44 -0.46 5.69
N PHE A 78 -2.48 0.20 5.19
CA PHE A 78 -2.93 1.45 5.76
C PHE A 78 -3.90 1.29 6.92
N ASP A 79 -4.82 0.34 6.84
CA ASP A 79 -5.90 0.18 7.82
C ASP A 79 -5.74 -1.06 8.69
N SER A 80 -4.53 -1.50 8.91
CA SER A 80 -4.25 -2.61 9.85
C SER A 80 -4.50 -2.19 11.29
N PHE A 81 -5.18 -3.03 12.05
CA PHE A 81 -5.47 -2.83 13.47
C PHE A 81 -4.38 -3.40 14.37
N GLY A 82 -3.18 -3.40 13.87
CA GLY A 82 -1.95 -3.77 14.55
C GLY A 82 -0.98 -4.50 13.61
N HIS A 83 0.29 -4.56 14.03
CA HIS A 83 1.36 -5.15 13.25
C HIS A 83 2.17 -6.09 14.15
N SER A 84 2.13 -7.38 13.89
CA SER A 84 2.89 -8.34 14.68
C SER A 84 4.39 -8.24 14.37
N VAL A 85 5.24 -8.41 15.36
CA VAL A 85 6.70 -8.39 15.17
C VAL A 85 7.19 -9.49 14.22
N GLY A 86 6.46 -10.60 14.09
CA GLY A 86 6.75 -11.66 13.13
C GLY A 86 6.59 -11.26 11.67
N LEU A 87 5.81 -10.22 11.42
CA LEU A 87 5.61 -9.68 10.06
C LEU A 87 6.92 -9.22 9.42
N VAL A 88 7.84 -8.64 10.20
CA VAL A 88 9.14 -8.17 9.69
C VAL A 88 9.92 -9.28 9.00
N GLN A 89 9.98 -10.45 9.62
CA GLN A 89 10.66 -11.61 9.03
C GLN A 89 9.97 -12.07 7.75
N ILE A 90 8.64 -12.10 7.75
CA ILE A 90 7.85 -12.51 6.57
C ILE A 90 8.10 -11.55 5.41
N LEU A 91 8.00 -10.25 5.66
CA LEU A 91 8.24 -9.22 4.64
C LEU A 91 9.66 -9.32 4.08
N ASN A 92 10.67 -9.38 4.95
CA ASN A 92 12.07 -9.46 4.52
C ASN A 92 12.33 -10.72 3.67
N GLN A 93 11.84 -11.90 4.08
CA GLN A 93 12.00 -13.14 3.31
C GLN A 93 11.20 -13.15 2.01
N ALA A 94 10.09 -12.41 1.94
CA ALA A 94 9.31 -12.24 0.71
C ALA A 94 9.94 -11.22 -0.27
N GLY A 95 11.05 -10.57 0.12
CA GLY A 95 11.78 -9.62 -0.71
C GLY A 95 11.31 -8.18 -0.59
N TYR A 96 10.56 -7.85 0.46
CA TYR A 96 10.24 -6.46 0.77
C TYR A 96 11.39 -5.82 1.56
N ASP A 97 11.75 -4.61 1.18
CA ASP A 97 12.72 -3.75 1.85
C ASP A 97 12.05 -2.57 2.58
N THR A 98 10.84 -2.20 2.16
CA THR A 98 10.09 -1.08 2.68
C THR A 98 8.65 -1.47 3.03
N TYR A 99 8.12 -0.85 4.11
CA TYR A 99 6.75 -1.06 4.57
C TYR A 99 6.08 0.30 4.85
N VAL A 100 5.00 0.61 4.15
CA VAL A 100 4.26 1.86 4.32
C VAL A 100 3.00 1.60 5.13
N VAL A 101 2.79 2.41 6.19
CA VAL A 101 1.67 2.29 7.12
C VAL A 101 1.07 3.64 7.45
N CYS A 102 -0.22 3.67 7.85
CA CYS A 102 -0.86 4.85 8.45
C CYS A 102 -1.17 4.65 9.94
N ARG A 103 -1.36 3.40 10.37
CA ARG A 103 -1.64 3.07 11.77
C ARG A 103 -0.44 2.40 12.41
N PRO A 104 -0.20 2.61 13.71
CA PRO A 104 -0.88 3.54 14.62
C PRO A 104 -0.57 5.00 14.26
N ALA A 105 -1.51 5.90 14.54
CA ALA A 105 -1.33 7.34 14.35
C ALA A 105 -0.23 7.88 15.26
N LYS A 106 0.32 9.05 14.90
CA LYS A 106 1.42 9.71 15.65
C LYS A 106 1.12 9.86 17.15
N GLU A 107 -0.11 10.21 17.47
CA GLU A 107 -0.56 10.45 18.84
C GLU A 107 -0.63 9.17 19.67
N GLN A 108 -0.76 8.03 19.01
CA GLN A 108 -0.89 6.70 19.64
C GLN A 108 0.45 5.97 19.78
N PHE A 109 1.49 6.46 19.12
CA PHE A 109 2.76 5.78 19.05
C PHE A 109 3.92 6.71 19.47
N PRO A 110 4.86 6.26 20.32
CA PRO A 110 5.87 7.11 20.93
C PRO A 110 6.93 7.65 19.94
N PHE A 111 7.06 7.06 18.77
CA PHE A 111 8.01 7.55 17.76
C PHE A 111 7.42 8.74 17.00
N ARG A 112 8.22 9.81 16.96
CA ARG A 112 7.86 11.04 16.25
C ARG A 112 8.27 11.00 14.79
N GLU A 113 9.28 10.22 14.48
CA GLU A 113 9.83 10.07 13.13
C GLU A 113 8.82 9.33 12.24
N GLN A 114 8.73 9.78 10.99
CA GLN A 114 7.94 9.10 9.96
C GLN A 114 8.66 7.85 9.46
N ASP A 115 9.98 7.96 9.32
CA ASP A 115 10.83 6.89 8.81
C ASP A 115 11.62 6.25 9.95
N TYR A 116 11.52 4.92 10.06
CA TYR A 116 12.28 4.17 11.05
C TYR A 116 12.58 2.75 10.57
N LEU A 117 13.64 2.17 11.12
CA LEU A 117 14.02 0.80 10.85
C LEU A 117 13.34 -0.13 11.86
N TRP A 118 12.43 -0.99 11.36
CA TRP A 118 11.78 -1.97 12.19
C TRP A 118 12.53 -3.29 12.17
N LYS A 119 12.97 -3.74 13.36
CA LYS A 119 13.74 -4.97 13.55
C LYS A 119 12.84 -6.07 14.08
N GLY A 120 12.86 -7.20 13.39
CA GLY A 120 12.22 -8.44 13.82
C GLY A 120 13.07 -9.23 14.81
N LEU A 121 12.45 -10.22 15.46
CA LEU A 121 13.10 -11.06 16.48
C LEU A 121 14.26 -11.91 15.93
N ALA A 122 14.22 -12.24 14.64
CA ALA A 122 15.27 -13.03 13.95
C ALA A 122 16.39 -12.18 13.34
N GLY A 123 16.43 -10.87 13.63
CA GLY A 123 17.40 -9.94 13.06
C GLY A 123 17.06 -9.43 11.66
N SER A 124 15.93 -9.81 11.10
CA SER A 124 15.42 -9.25 9.86
C SER A 124 15.02 -7.78 10.08
N GLU A 125 15.18 -6.96 9.05
CA GLU A 125 14.90 -5.51 9.11
C GLU A 125 14.09 -5.08 7.90
N VAL A 126 13.23 -4.09 8.09
CA VAL A 126 12.48 -3.40 7.03
C VAL A 126 12.41 -1.91 7.35
N LEU A 127 12.61 -1.07 6.34
CA LEU A 127 12.38 0.37 6.47
C LEU A 127 10.88 0.62 6.52
N VAL A 128 10.41 1.29 7.56
CA VAL A 128 8.98 1.67 7.67
C VAL A 128 8.85 3.15 7.40
N HIS A 129 7.91 3.49 6.52
CA HIS A 129 7.41 4.84 6.35
C HIS A 129 6.00 4.91 6.93
N ARG A 130 5.79 5.78 7.92
CA ARG A 130 4.47 6.04 8.49
C ARG A 130 3.94 7.35 7.93
N SER A 131 2.85 7.27 7.17
CA SER A 131 2.14 8.46 6.73
C SER A 131 1.59 9.22 7.94
N ASP A 132 1.84 10.52 8.00
CA ASP A 132 1.35 11.39 9.07
C ASP A 132 -0.13 11.74 8.92
N GLU A 133 -0.67 11.55 7.74
CA GLU A 133 -2.02 11.97 7.41
C GLU A 133 -3.02 10.82 7.45
N ASN A 134 -4.23 11.15 7.86
CA ASN A 134 -5.35 10.25 7.74
C ASN A 134 -5.60 9.98 6.24
N TYR A 135 -5.77 8.72 5.87
CA TYR A 135 -6.07 8.31 4.50
C TYR A 135 -7.52 8.60 4.07
N ASN A 136 -8.35 9.17 4.95
CA ASN A 136 -9.72 9.55 4.66
C ASN A 136 -9.78 10.99 4.16
N SER A 137 -10.07 11.18 2.89
CA SER A 137 -10.41 12.49 2.34
C SER A 137 -11.86 12.86 2.66
N VAL A 138 -12.13 14.13 2.93
CA VAL A 138 -13.49 14.60 3.08
C VAL A 138 -14.19 14.61 1.71
N TYR A 139 -15.36 14.02 1.65
CA TYR A 139 -16.18 13.94 0.45
C TYR A 139 -16.32 15.30 -0.27
N GLY A 140 -16.06 15.29 -1.58
CA GLY A 140 -16.11 16.51 -2.41
C GLY A 140 -14.99 17.53 -2.18
N HIS A 141 -14.04 17.27 -1.26
CA HIS A 141 -12.99 18.23 -0.90
C HIS A 141 -11.59 17.83 -1.42
N VAL A 142 -11.46 16.69 -2.07
CA VAL A 142 -10.17 16.12 -2.53
C VAL A 142 -9.28 17.14 -3.25
N GLY A 143 -9.85 17.97 -4.14
CA GLY A 143 -9.07 18.97 -4.87
C GLY A 143 -8.42 20.02 -3.96
N LYS A 144 -9.14 20.50 -2.96
CA LYS A 144 -8.62 21.49 -2.00
C LYS A 144 -7.63 20.87 -1.03
N GLU A 145 -7.90 19.65 -0.56
CA GLU A 145 -7.01 18.91 0.32
C GLU A 145 -5.68 18.59 -0.38
N LEU A 146 -5.73 18.21 -1.66
CA LEU A 146 -4.53 17.97 -2.46
C LEU A 146 -3.71 19.24 -2.68
N GLU A 147 -4.35 20.38 -2.97
CA GLU A 147 -3.67 21.67 -3.11
C GLU A 147 -2.97 22.07 -1.80
N GLN A 148 -3.68 21.93 -0.68
CA GLN A 148 -3.12 22.23 0.64
C GLN A 148 -1.95 21.30 0.97
N PHE A 149 -2.11 19.99 0.75
CA PHE A 149 -1.07 18.99 0.96
C PHE A 149 0.19 19.31 0.15
N LEU A 150 0.04 19.66 -1.13
CA LEU A 150 1.17 20.01 -2.00
C LEU A 150 1.90 21.28 -1.52
N GLU A 151 1.17 22.24 -0.97
CA GLU A 151 1.78 23.46 -0.41
C GLU A 151 2.51 23.15 0.91
N ASP A 152 1.90 22.34 1.78
CA ASP A 152 2.47 22.00 3.09
C ASP A 152 3.73 21.12 2.97
N THR A 153 3.82 20.31 1.91
CA THR A 153 4.93 19.36 1.69
C THR A 153 5.92 19.79 0.60
N LYS A 154 5.81 21.01 0.08
CA LYS A 154 6.62 21.48 -1.06
C LYS A 154 8.13 21.45 -0.83
N ASP A 155 8.57 21.57 0.43
CA ASP A 155 9.97 21.56 0.83
C ASP A 155 10.45 20.16 1.28
N GLU A 156 9.58 19.17 1.27
CA GLU A 156 9.93 17.79 1.60
C GLU A 156 10.47 17.04 0.37
N PRO A 157 11.54 16.24 0.53
CA PRO A 157 12.13 15.48 -0.59
C PRO A 157 11.19 14.41 -1.13
N VAL A 158 10.30 13.88 -0.30
CA VAL A 158 9.24 12.92 -0.66
C VAL A 158 8.01 13.25 0.14
N SER A 159 6.89 13.41 -0.55
CA SER A 159 5.57 13.53 0.09
C SER A 159 4.64 12.44 -0.41
N PHE A 160 3.77 11.94 0.46
CA PHE A 160 2.87 10.85 0.17
C PHE A 160 1.43 11.29 0.42
N CYS A 161 0.66 11.50 -0.65
CA CYS A 161 -0.76 11.78 -0.56
C CYS A 161 -1.57 10.51 -0.78
N LEU A 162 -2.38 10.16 0.20
CA LEU A 162 -3.36 9.08 0.11
C LEU A 162 -4.72 9.65 -0.20
N LEU A 163 -5.20 9.35 -1.40
CA LEU A 163 -6.58 9.58 -1.78
C LEU A 163 -7.35 8.29 -1.57
N TYR A 164 -8.12 8.23 -0.50
CA TYR A 164 -9.06 7.14 -0.29
C TYR A 164 -10.39 7.52 -0.94
N THR A 165 -10.76 6.78 -1.97
CA THR A 165 -11.99 7.01 -2.76
C THR A 165 -13.02 5.93 -2.52
N SER A 166 -13.22 5.48 -1.27
CA SER A 166 -14.18 4.43 -0.95
C SER A 166 -15.62 4.82 -1.27
N ASP A 167 -15.89 6.12 -1.33
CA ASP A 167 -17.23 6.64 -1.56
C ASP A 167 -17.53 7.00 -3.04
N ALA A 168 -16.59 6.73 -3.95
CA ALA A 168 -16.84 6.96 -5.37
C ALA A 168 -17.97 6.10 -5.95
N ALA A 169 -18.38 5.04 -5.24
CA ALA A 169 -19.52 4.21 -5.62
C ALA A 169 -20.86 4.79 -5.16
N ASP A 170 -20.88 5.59 -4.10
CA ASP A 170 -22.12 6.23 -3.59
C ASP A 170 -22.51 7.48 -4.39
N ASP A 171 -21.60 8.00 -5.23
CA ASP A 171 -21.85 9.14 -6.11
C ASP A 171 -22.66 8.84 -7.37
N LEU A 172 -22.95 7.57 -7.61
CA LEU A 172 -23.65 7.13 -8.82
C LEU A 172 -25.10 6.71 -8.57
N ILE A 173 -25.68 7.04 -7.40
CA ILE A 173 -27.09 6.79 -7.10
C ILE A 173 -27.87 8.10 -7.04
#